data_98e29815110f2bf1cadecf388663cd5c
#
_entry.id   98e29815110f2bf1cadecf388663cd5c
#
_cell.length_a   1.000
_cell.length_b   1.000
_cell.length_c   1.000
_cell.angle_alpha   90.00
_cell.angle_beta   90.00
_cell.angle_gamma   90.00
#
_symmetry.space_group_name_H-M   'P 1'
#
loop_
_entity.id
_entity.type
_entity.pdbx_description
1 polymer ?
#
loop_
_entity_poly.entity_id
_entity_poly.type
_entity_poly.pdbx_seq_one_letter_code
_entity_poly.pdbx_strand_id
1 'polypeptide(L)'
;MEGQCYGQLQFGYYKDRCLFDVESIVRGVVRAKFSTDKMTVAALLRGYDVIDAAKSAVEFFCPRLVPCADIIAMATRDAVLFADGGWYNVETGRRDGLVSSAKDVDLQFVKKGLLGGHTVGAAHCSLFQNHNSFYQQILQLKGILQVDQELALNPITKSVVKNIATGNDFSINFGRAMVKLGAVEVLTGNQGEIRRSCVTVNNP
;
A
#
# COMPACT_ATOMS: atom_id res chain seq x y z
N MET A 1 -3.06 -38.23 0.32
CA MET A 1 -2.37 -37.01 -0.10
C MET A 1 -3.01 -35.87 0.67
N GLU A 2 -2.44 -35.55 1.82
CA GLU A 2 -2.93 -34.49 2.68
C GLU A 2 -2.56 -33.15 2.02
N GLY A 3 -3.60 -32.41 1.63
CA GLY A 3 -3.43 -31.07 1.11
C GLY A 3 -2.81 -30.16 2.18
N GLN A 4 -1.57 -29.75 1.97
CA GLN A 4 -0.97 -28.68 2.75
C GLN A 4 -1.83 -27.42 2.55
N CYS A 5 -2.61 -27.04 3.57
CA CYS A 5 -3.19 -25.72 3.66
C CYS A 5 -2.05 -24.72 3.79
N TYR A 6 -1.57 -24.20 2.68
CA TYR A 6 -0.77 -22.97 2.67
C TYR A 6 -1.64 -21.88 3.29
N GLY A 7 -1.13 -21.22 4.32
CA GLY A 7 -1.88 -20.17 5.01
C GLY A 7 -2.39 -19.14 4.01
N GLN A 8 -3.69 -19.10 3.82
CA GLN A 8 -4.31 -18.13 2.93
C GLN A 8 -4.41 -16.77 3.63
N LEU A 9 -4.26 -15.70 2.86
CA LEU A 9 -4.64 -14.37 3.31
C LEU A 9 -6.14 -14.37 3.64
N GLN A 10 -6.51 -13.69 4.72
CA GLN A 10 -7.90 -13.59 5.14
C GLN A 10 -8.20 -12.24 5.79
N PHE A 11 -9.44 -11.83 5.75
CA PHE A 11 -9.90 -10.68 6.51
C PHE A 11 -9.95 -11.00 8.00
N GLY A 12 -9.45 -10.08 8.83
CA GLY A 12 -9.48 -10.25 10.28
C GLY A 12 -8.58 -11.37 10.81
N TYR A 13 -7.48 -11.68 10.14
CA TYR A 13 -6.54 -12.74 10.52
C TYR A 13 -6.09 -12.68 11.98
N TYR A 14 -6.03 -11.49 12.57
CA TYR A 14 -5.57 -11.27 13.96
C TYR A 14 -6.67 -11.27 15.00
N LYS A 15 -7.95 -11.38 14.63
CA LYS A 15 -9.11 -11.20 15.52
C LYS A 15 -9.07 -12.11 16.74
N ASP A 16 -8.65 -13.37 16.57
CA ASP A 16 -8.60 -14.36 17.66
C ASP A 16 -7.16 -14.68 18.09
N ARG A 17 -6.17 -13.92 17.60
CA ARG A 17 -4.74 -14.13 17.84
C ARG A 17 -4.11 -13.03 18.67
N CYS A 18 -4.69 -11.86 18.68
CA CYS A 18 -4.32 -10.73 19.52
C CYS A 18 -5.55 -10.27 20.32
N LEU A 19 -5.34 -9.90 21.58
CA LEU A 19 -6.40 -9.36 22.43
C LEU A 19 -6.85 -7.96 21.98
N PHE A 20 -6.03 -7.28 21.22
CA PHE A 20 -6.27 -5.93 20.73
C PHE A 20 -6.53 -5.95 19.22
N ASP A 21 -7.30 -4.98 18.75
CA ASP A 21 -7.55 -4.81 17.32
C ASP A 21 -6.31 -4.22 16.63
N VAL A 22 -5.55 -5.09 15.96
CA VAL A 22 -4.32 -4.74 15.24
C VAL A 22 -4.57 -3.66 14.19
N GLU A 23 -5.70 -3.73 13.47
CA GLU A 23 -6.03 -2.73 12.44
C GLU A 23 -6.27 -1.36 13.06
N SER A 24 -6.93 -1.29 14.21
CA SER A 24 -7.15 -0.03 14.94
C SER A 24 -5.86 0.56 15.49
N ILE A 25 -4.91 -0.28 15.95
CA ILE A 25 -3.59 0.19 16.40
C ILE A 25 -2.85 0.85 15.24
N VAL A 26 -2.73 0.17 14.10
CA VAL A 26 -2.05 0.71 12.90
C VAL A 26 -2.73 2.01 12.45
N ARG A 27 -4.05 2.01 12.35
CA ARG A 27 -4.83 3.20 11.95
C ARG A 27 -4.61 4.39 12.89
N GLY A 28 -4.53 4.14 14.19
CA GLY A 28 -4.24 5.17 15.19
C GLY A 28 -2.91 5.87 14.94
N VAL A 29 -1.86 5.10 14.66
CA VAL A 29 -0.52 5.63 14.35
C VAL A 29 -0.53 6.42 13.04
N VAL A 30 -1.12 5.89 11.98
CA VAL A 30 -1.20 6.56 10.68
C VAL A 30 -2.00 7.87 10.80
N ARG A 31 -3.12 7.86 11.53
CA ARG A 31 -3.94 9.06 11.78
C ARG A 31 -3.17 10.12 12.53
N ALA A 32 -2.45 9.76 13.59
CA ALA A 32 -1.65 10.69 14.39
C ALA A 32 -0.58 11.38 13.53
N LYS A 33 0.09 10.61 12.70
CA LYS A 33 1.12 11.12 11.79
C LYS A 33 0.51 12.03 10.70
N PHE A 34 -0.61 11.61 10.10
CA PHE A 34 -1.32 12.39 9.09
C PHE A 34 -1.85 13.72 9.62
N SER A 35 -2.23 13.79 10.92
CA SER A 35 -2.67 15.02 11.56
C SER A 35 -1.56 16.05 11.70
N THR A 36 -0.31 15.59 11.88
CA THR A 36 0.86 16.45 12.03
C THR A 36 1.49 16.80 10.70
N ASP A 37 1.40 15.94 9.73
CA ASP A 37 1.96 16.14 8.39
C ASP A 37 1.08 15.49 7.32
N LYS A 38 0.35 16.31 6.57
CA LYS A 38 -0.51 15.88 5.45
C LYS A 38 0.28 15.23 4.30
N MET A 39 1.59 15.45 4.25
CA MET A 39 2.49 14.81 3.29
C MET A 39 2.82 13.36 3.67
N THR A 40 2.35 12.89 4.82
CA THR A 40 2.59 11.51 5.30
C THR A 40 2.15 10.45 4.30
N VAL A 41 1.12 10.71 3.49
CA VAL A 41 0.69 9.77 2.43
C VAL A 41 1.77 9.59 1.36
N ALA A 42 2.38 10.69 0.91
CA ALA A 42 3.52 10.64 0.02
C ALA A 42 4.78 10.12 0.72
N ALA A 43 4.92 10.37 2.02
CA ALA A 43 6.02 9.89 2.85
C ALA A 43 5.92 8.40 3.17
N LEU A 44 4.73 7.79 3.23
CA LEU A 44 4.58 6.32 3.33
C LEU A 44 5.19 5.59 2.15
N LEU A 45 5.26 6.24 0.98
CA LEU A 45 5.99 5.74 -0.19
C LEU A 45 7.52 5.94 -0.06
N ARG A 46 7.99 6.75 0.88
CA ARG A 46 9.40 7.10 1.10
C ARG A 46 9.92 6.87 2.52
N GLY A 47 9.03 6.74 3.53
CA GLY A 47 9.40 6.86 4.94
C GLY A 47 9.06 5.63 5.76
N TYR A 48 10.06 4.98 6.26
CA TYR A 48 9.95 3.89 7.23
C TYR A 48 9.42 4.36 8.59
N ASP A 49 9.47 5.66 8.89
CA ASP A 49 9.12 6.21 10.22
C ASP A 49 7.71 5.86 10.69
N VAL A 50 6.71 5.93 9.79
CA VAL A 50 5.33 5.57 10.12
C VAL A 50 5.17 4.07 10.30
N ILE A 51 5.85 3.30 9.45
CA ILE A 51 5.81 1.83 9.49
C ILE A 51 6.51 1.33 10.76
N ASP A 52 7.67 1.91 11.11
CA ASP A 52 8.40 1.54 12.32
C ASP A 52 7.62 1.96 13.59
N ALA A 53 6.97 3.12 13.59
CA ALA A 53 6.10 3.54 14.68
C ALA A 53 4.90 2.59 14.83
N ALA A 54 4.26 2.20 13.72
CA ALA A 54 3.16 1.24 13.72
C ALA A 54 3.64 -0.14 14.17
N LYS A 55 4.81 -0.58 13.70
CA LYS A 55 5.43 -1.84 14.14
C LYS A 55 5.70 -1.83 15.64
N SER A 56 6.30 -0.77 16.18
CA SER A 56 6.59 -0.63 17.60
C SER A 56 5.31 -0.65 18.44
N ALA A 57 4.25 0.04 18.01
CA ALA A 57 2.96 0.02 18.68
C ALA A 57 2.34 -1.38 18.67
N VAL A 58 2.35 -2.05 17.54
CA VAL A 58 1.81 -3.42 17.42
C VAL A 58 2.62 -4.42 18.24
N GLU A 59 3.95 -4.35 18.24
CA GLU A 59 4.81 -5.22 19.05
C GLU A 59 4.59 -5.05 20.56
N PHE A 60 4.19 -3.87 21.01
CA PHE A 60 3.85 -3.63 22.42
C PHE A 60 2.62 -4.43 22.85
N PHE A 61 1.58 -4.48 22.01
CA PHE A 61 0.33 -5.16 22.33
C PHE A 61 0.31 -6.65 21.91
N CYS A 62 0.94 -6.98 20.79
CA CYS A 62 0.91 -8.30 20.17
C CYS A 62 2.31 -8.69 19.66
N PRO A 63 3.24 -9.00 20.58
CA PRO A 63 4.65 -9.22 20.25
C PRO A 63 4.82 -10.41 19.30
N ARG A 64 5.64 -10.23 18.26
CA ARG A 64 6.02 -11.25 17.27
C ARG A 64 4.86 -11.90 16.54
N LEU A 65 3.74 -11.21 16.43
CA LEU A 65 2.53 -11.74 15.79
C LEU A 65 2.31 -11.16 14.39
N VAL A 66 2.57 -9.85 14.20
CA VAL A 66 2.20 -9.12 12.98
C VAL A 66 3.45 -8.80 12.17
N PRO A 67 3.58 -9.34 10.95
CA PRO A 67 4.70 -9.04 10.06
C PRO A 67 4.62 -7.61 9.53
N CYS A 68 5.77 -7.07 9.14
CA CYS A 68 5.87 -5.76 8.52
C CYS A 68 5.07 -5.67 7.21
N ALA A 69 5.01 -6.76 6.46
CA ALA A 69 4.22 -6.84 5.23
C ALA A 69 2.73 -6.52 5.46
N ASP A 70 2.13 -7.01 6.54
CA ASP A 70 0.74 -6.69 6.88
C ASP A 70 0.59 -5.28 7.44
N ILE A 71 1.56 -4.81 8.23
CA ILE A 71 1.57 -3.42 8.72
C ILE A 71 1.61 -2.44 7.54
N ILE A 72 2.47 -2.69 6.54
CA ILE A 72 2.54 -1.87 5.32
C ILE A 72 1.20 -1.87 4.59
N ALA A 73 0.58 -3.04 4.40
CA ALA A 73 -0.69 -3.14 3.70
C ALA A 73 -1.82 -2.37 4.42
N MET A 74 -1.93 -2.52 5.75
CA MET A 74 -2.92 -1.81 6.57
C MET A 74 -2.65 -0.30 6.61
N ALA A 75 -1.40 0.10 6.81
CA ALA A 75 -1.01 1.51 6.84
C ALA A 75 -1.25 2.20 5.49
N THR A 76 -0.99 1.52 4.37
CA THR A 76 -1.27 2.03 3.03
C THR A 76 -2.77 2.26 2.83
N ARG A 77 -3.63 1.31 3.23
CA ARG A 77 -5.09 1.48 3.19
C ARG A 77 -5.54 2.70 3.99
N ASP A 78 -5.03 2.85 5.21
CA ASP A 78 -5.42 3.95 6.08
C ASP A 78 -4.91 5.30 5.56
N ALA A 79 -3.73 5.34 4.96
CA ALA A 79 -3.21 6.52 4.29
C ALA A 79 -4.05 6.92 3.08
N VAL A 80 -4.46 5.96 2.26
CA VAL A 80 -5.38 6.19 1.12
C VAL A 80 -6.70 6.74 1.61
N LEU A 81 -7.27 6.17 2.69
CA LEU A 81 -8.50 6.66 3.30
C LEU A 81 -8.37 8.12 3.75
N PHE A 82 -7.29 8.47 4.45
CA PHE A 82 -7.07 9.85 4.94
C PHE A 82 -6.76 10.85 3.83
N ALA A 83 -6.36 10.36 2.64
CA ALA A 83 -6.19 11.14 1.43
C ALA A 83 -7.45 11.18 0.54
N ASP A 84 -8.64 10.88 1.09
CA ASP A 84 -9.91 10.82 0.37
C ASP A 84 -9.97 9.79 -0.77
N GLY A 85 -9.06 8.81 -0.78
CA GLY A 85 -8.99 7.75 -1.81
C GLY A 85 -10.02 6.63 -1.63
N GLY A 86 -10.83 6.68 -0.56
CA GLY A 86 -11.84 5.68 -0.25
C GLY A 86 -11.33 4.50 0.58
N TRP A 87 -12.28 3.78 1.18
CA TRP A 87 -11.99 2.60 1.98
C TRP A 87 -11.92 1.33 1.12
N TYR A 88 -11.00 0.44 1.43
CA TYR A 88 -10.99 -0.94 0.95
C TYR A 88 -10.54 -1.90 2.05
N ASN A 89 -11.02 -3.13 2.03
CA ASN A 89 -10.63 -4.15 2.99
C ASN A 89 -9.25 -4.71 2.62
N VAL A 90 -8.43 -4.99 3.64
CA VAL A 90 -7.11 -5.60 3.49
C VAL A 90 -7.14 -7.00 4.08
N GLU A 91 -6.81 -7.98 3.26
CA GLU A 91 -6.52 -9.33 3.75
C GLU A 91 -5.15 -9.32 4.44
N THR A 92 -5.03 -10.04 5.54
CA THR A 92 -3.81 -10.16 6.36
C THR A 92 -3.41 -11.62 6.52
N GLY A 93 -2.24 -11.88 7.06
CA GLY A 93 -1.68 -13.24 7.18
C GLY A 93 -0.41 -13.43 6.35
N ARG A 94 0.20 -12.33 5.87
CA ARG A 94 1.49 -12.33 5.17
C ARG A 94 2.62 -12.70 6.12
N ARG A 95 3.78 -12.92 5.52
CA ARG A 95 5.05 -13.10 6.21
C ARG A 95 6.10 -12.18 5.58
N ASP A 96 7.10 -11.82 6.35
CA ASP A 96 8.23 -11.01 5.90
C ASP A 96 9.27 -11.88 5.20
N GLY A 97 9.93 -11.33 4.19
CA GLY A 97 11.02 -12.02 3.49
C GLY A 97 12.28 -12.13 4.34
N LEU A 98 13.11 -13.12 4.04
CA LEU A 98 14.40 -13.39 4.70
C LEU A 98 15.56 -12.56 4.11
N VAL A 99 15.30 -11.79 3.06
CA VAL A 99 16.29 -10.95 2.38
C VAL A 99 15.73 -9.53 2.30
N SER A 100 16.56 -8.54 2.63
CA SER A 100 16.23 -7.15 2.39
C SER A 100 16.63 -6.78 0.96
N SER A 101 15.68 -6.87 0.03
CA SER A 101 15.95 -6.51 -1.36
C SER A 101 15.42 -5.10 -1.65
N ALA A 102 16.28 -4.11 -1.49
CA ALA A 102 15.97 -2.74 -1.89
C ALA A 102 16.11 -2.50 -3.41
N LYS A 103 16.60 -3.48 -4.18
CA LYS A 103 17.03 -3.28 -5.56
C LYS A 103 16.08 -3.79 -6.65
N ASP A 104 15.12 -4.66 -6.34
CA ASP A 104 14.33 -5.34 -7.38
C ASP A 104 12.86 -4.93 -7.48
N VAL A 105 12.43 -3.95 -6.67
CA VAL A 105 11.02 -3.59 -6.55
C VAL A 105 10.52 -2.80 -7.77
N ASP A 106 11.36 -1.94 -8.36
CA ASP A 106 10.91 -1.00 -9.39
C ASP A 106 10.45 -1.63 -10.72
N LEU A 107 11.08 -2.72 -11.13
CA LEU A 107 10.80 -3.34 -12.44
C LEU A 107 9.55 -4.23 -12.45
N GLN A 108 9.18 -4.80 -11.31
CA GLN A 108 8.02 -5.69 -11.22
C GLN A 108 6.70 -4.90 -11.16
N PHE A 109 6.68 -3.72 -10.55
CA PHE A 109 5.48 -2.88 -10.47
C PHE A 109 4.99 -2.41 -11.84
N VAL A 110 5.91 -2.01 -12.72
CA VAL A 110 5.59 -1.57 -14.09
C VAL A 110 5.00 -2.72 -14.91
N LYS A 111 5.53 -3.93 -14.78
CA LYS A 111 5.08 -5.10 -15.53
C LYS A 111 3.67 -5.60 -15.13
N LYS A 112 3.22 -5.29 -13.91
CA LYS A 112 1.92 -5.77 -13.38
C LYS A 112 0.79 -4.74 -13.50
N GLY A 113 1.00 -3.61 -14.19
CA GLY A 113 -0.05 -2.63 -14.46
C GLY A 113 -0.54 -1.85 -13.24
N LEU A 114 0.34 -1.64 -12.25
CA LEU A 114 0.03 -0.94 -11.00
C LEU A 114 0.33 0.55 -11.14
N LEU A 115 -0.59 1.23 -11.80
CA LEU A 115 -0.51 2.63 -12.12
C LEU A 115 -1.53 3.41 -11.27
N GLY A 116 -1.10 4.39 -10.52
CA GLY A 116 -2.02 5.23 -9.76
C GLY A 116 -1.48 5.84 -8.47
N GLY A 117 -0.29 5.45 -8.02
CA GLY A 117 0.30 5.99 -6.78
C GLY A 117 0.64 7.47 -6.86
N HIS A 118 0.94 8.00 -8.04
CA HIS A 118 1.34 9.39 -8.25
C HIS A 118 0.17 10.39 -8.28
N THR A 119 -1.06 9.93 -8.10
CA THR A 119 -2.21 10.83 -7.88
C THR A 119 -2.14 11.53 -6.52
N VAL A 120 -1.24 11.07 -5.63
CA VAL A 120 -1.03 11.60 -4.28
C VAL A 120 0.39 12.14 -4.16
N GLY A 121 0.53 13.40 -3.75
CA GLY A 121 1.85 14.01 -3.55
C GLY A 121 1.80 15.52 -3.71
N ALA A 122 2.87 16.20 -3.26
CA ALA A 122 3.08 17.61 -3.52
C ALA A 122 4.21 17.77 -4.54
N ALA A 123 3.86 17.90 -5.78
CA ALA A 123 4.73 18.53 -6.76
C ALA A 123 4.22 19.96 -6.96
N HIS A 124 4.70 20.87 -6.16
CA HIS A 124 4.59 22.35 -6.29
C HIS A 124 3.29 22.97 -6.85
N CYS A 125 2.16 22.28 -6.87
CA CYS A 125 0.92 22.82 -7.37
C CYS A 125 -0.29 22.30 -6.57
N SER A 126 -1.08 23.23 -6.10
CA SER A 126 -2.46 23.10 -5.62
C SER A 126 -3.44 22.47 -6.64
N LEU A 127 -2.96 21.64 -7.57
CA LEU A 127 -3.70 21.29 -8.78
C LEU A 127 -4.44 19.96 -8.72
N PHE A 128 -4.23 19.12 -7.70
CA PHE A 128 -4.90 17.84 -7.64
C PHE A 128 -5.94 17.80 -6.53
N GLN A 129 -7.05 18.50 -6.74
CA GLN A 129 -8.17 18.51 -5.79
C GLN A 129 -9.02 17.24 -5.82
N ASN A 130 -8.86 16.42 -6.87
CA ASN A 130 -9.48 15.09 -6.96
C ASN A 130 -8.62 14.16 -7.84
N HIS A 131 -8.76 12.86 -7.66
CA HIS A 131 -7.96 11.86 -8.37
C HIS A 131 -8.10 11.91 -9.88
N ASN A 132 -9.28 12.28 -10.40
CA ASN A 132 -9.51 12.39 -11.85
C ASN A 132 -8.73 13.53 -12.48
N SER A 133 -8.45 14.61 -11.72
CA SER A 133 -7.66 15.75 -12.21
C SER A 133 -6.28 15.35 -12.69
N PHE A 134 -5.61 14.43 -12.00
CA PHE A 134 -4.31 13.91 -12.43
C PHE A 134 -4.39 13.30 -13.83
N TYR A 135 -5.36 12.41 -14.05
CA TYR A 135 -5.54 11.75 -15.36
C TYR A 135 -5.96 12.73 -16.45
N GLN A 136 -6.76 13.75 -16.11
CA GLN A 136 -7.10 14.84 -17.03
C GLN A 136 -5.86 15.65 -17.43
N GLN A 137 -4.95 15.93 -16.49
CA GLN A 137 -3.72 16.68 -16.74
C GLN A 137 -2.78 15.91 -17.67
N ILE A 138 -2.56 14.61 -17.45
CA ILE A 138 -1.70 13.82 -18.33
C ILE A 138 -2.29 13.63 -19.74
N LEU A 139 -3.62 13.61 -19.87
CA LEU A 139 -4.27 13.64 -21.19
C LEU A 139 -4.07 14.98 -21.94
N GLN A 140 -3.86 16.08 -21.20
CA GLN A 140 -3.54 17.39 -21.73
C GLN A 140 -2.03 17.63 -21.93
N LEU A 141 -1.22 16.58 -21.81
CA LEU A 141 0.25 16.64 -21.91
C LEU A 141 0.91 17.50 -20.80
N LYS A 142 0.28 17.55 -19.63
CA LYS A 142 0.76 18.29 -18.45
C LYS A 142 1.32 17.37 -17.35
N GLY A 143 1.72 16.16 -17.71
CA GLY A 143 2.38 15.24 -16.77
C GLY A 143 3.73 15.80 -16.32
N ILE A 144 3.96 15.81 -15.00
CA ILE A 144 5.22 16.29 -14.42
C ILE A 144 6.33 15.25 -14.57
N LEU A 145 5.97 13.98 -14.37
CA LEU A 145 6.89 12.86 -14.54
C LEU A 145 6.70 12.24 -15.93
N GLN A 146 7.79 11.94 -16.62
CA GLN A 146 7.75 11.31 -17.93
C GLN A 146 6.99 9.98 -17.90
N VAL A 147 7.22 9.17 -16.87
CA VAL A 147 6.52 7.87 -16.68
C VAL A 147 5.01 8.04 -16.61
N ASP A 148 4.51 9.10 -15.97
CA ASP A 148 3.09 9.39 -15.88
C ASP A 148 2.53 9.84 -17.23
N GLN A 149 3.28 10.68 -17.94
CA GLN A 149 2.89 11.14 -19.26
C GLN A 149 2.80 9.99 -20.28
N GLU A 150 3.70 9.02 -20.20
CA GLU A 150 3.68 7.82 -21.04
C GLU A 150 2.40 7.01 -20.89
N LEU A 151 1.73 7.04 -19.73
CA LEU A 151 0.43 6.36 -19.55
C LEU A 151 -0.65 6.90 -20.49
N ALA A 152 -0.64 8.20 -20.77
CA ALA A 152 -1.59 8.84 -21.67
C ALA A 152 -1.17 8.72 -23.15
N LEU A 153 0.11 8.47 -23.42
CA LEU A 153 0.64 8.36 -24.78
C LEU A 153 0.61 6.93 -25.29
N ASN A 154 0.86 5.93 -24.43
CA ASN A 154 0.93 4.53 -24.81
C ASN A 154 -0.45 4.00 -25.24
N PRO A 155 -0.57 3.38 -26.43
CA PRO A 155 -1.85 2.87 -26.93
C PRO A 155 -2.56 1.87 -26.01
N ILE A 156 -1.79 1.08 -25.24
CA ILE A 156 -2.33 0.04 -24.35
C ILE A 156 -3.01 0.68 -23.12
N THR A 157 -2.42 1.74 -22.56
CA THR A 157 -2.89 2.37 -21.30
C THR A 157 -3.80 3.58 -21.54
N LYS A 158 -3.72 4.20 -22.71
CA LYS A 158 -4.47 5.43 -23.04
C LYS A 158 -5.99 5.32 -22.85
N SER A 159 -6.57 4.18 -23.20
CA SER A 159 -8.01 3.95 -23.03
C SER A 159 -8.39 3.89 -21.54
N VAL A 160 -7.55 3.26 -20.71
CA VAL A 160 -7.72 3.17 -19.25
C VAL A 160 -7.62 4.57 -18.63
N VAL A 161 -6.61 5.34 -19.02
CA VAL A 161 -6.41 6.73 -18.56
C VAL A 161 -7.64 7.59 -18.89
N LYS A 162 -8.18 7.49 -20.11
CA LYS A 162 -9.40 8.21 -20.52
C LYS A 162 -10.61 7.83 -19.65
N ASN A 163 -10.82 6.54 -19.42
CA ASN A 163 -11.93 6.06 -18.60
C ASN A 163 -11.82 6.57 -17.16
N ILE A 164 -10.62 6.56 -16.58
CA ILE A 164 -10.39 7.09 -15.22
C ILE A 164 -10.61 8.62 -15.19
N ALA A 165 -10.12 9.35 -16.20
CA ALA A 165 -10.24 10.80 -16.25
C ALA A 165 -11.68 11.31 -16.28
N THR A 166 -12.62 10.51 -16.80
CA THR A 166 -14.04 10.85 -16.96
C THR A 166 -14.98 10.06 -16.04
N GLY A 167 -14.49 8.98 -15.42
CA GLY A 167 -15.28 8.11 -14.56
C GLY A 167 -15.40 8.65 -13.13
N ASN A 168 -16.34 8.09 -12.37
CA ASN A 168 -16.57 8.43 -10.96
C ASN A 168 -16.22 7.25 -10.02
N ASP A 169 -15.62 6.21 -10.55
CA ASP A 169 -15.36 4.94 -9.86
C ASP A 169 -13.89 4.72 -9.51
N PHE A 170 -13.06 5.78 -9.59
CA PHE A 170 -11.62 5.71 -9.32
C PHE A 170 -11.32 5.04 -7.97
N SER A 171 -11.91 5.53 -6.88
CA SER A 171 -11.64 5.03 -5.52
C SER A 171 -11.97 3.54 -5.38
N ILE A 172 -13.06 3.09 -5.99
CA ILE A 172 -13.48 1.68 -5.97
C ILE A 172 -12.49 0.81 -6.74
N ASN A 173 -12.13 1.24 -7.95
CA ASN A 173 -11.21 0.49 -8.81
C ASN A 173 -9.79 0.51 -8.26
N PHE A 174 -9.35 1.63 -7.67
CA PHE A 174 -8.08 1.74 -6.96
C PHE A 174 -8.02 0.77 -5.78
N GLY A 175 -9.04 0.74 -4.93
CA GLY A 175 -9.13 -0.20 -3.81
C GLY A 175 -9.05 -1.66 -4.27
N ARG A 176 -9.76 -2.03 -5.34
CA ARG A 176 -9.69 -3.37 -5.95
C ARG A 176 -8.29 -3.69 -6.48
N ALA A 177 -7.61 -2.73 -7.08
CA ALA A 177 -6.24 -2.90 -7.55
C ALA A 177 -5.27 -3.09 -6.39
N MET A 178 -5.42 -2.34 -5.30
CA MET A 178 -4.60 -2.47 -4.10
C MET A 178 -4.78 -3.81 -3.39
N VAL A 179 -6.00 -4.36 -3.34
CA VAL A 179 -6.24 -5.72 -2.82
C VAL A 179 -5.52 -6.76 -3.66
N LYS A 180 -5.63 -6.67 -4.99
CA LYS A 180 -4.90 -7.57 -5.90
C LYS A 180 -3.38 -7.45 -5.74
N LEU A 181 -2.87 -6.22 -5.66
CA LEU A 181 -1.44 -5.98 -5.42
C LEU A 181 -0.98 -6.62 -4.12
N GLY A 182 -1.74 -6.44 -3.05
CA GLY A 182 -1.44 -6.99 -1.75
C GLY A 182 -1.41 -8.53 -1.69
N ALA A 183 -1.93 -9.23 -2.69
CA ALA A 183 -1.92 -10.68 -2.79
C ALA A 183 -0.84 -11.24 -3.75
N VAL A 184 -0.10 -10.37 -4.45
CA VAL A 184 0.89 -10.82 -5.44
C VAL A 184 2.15 -11.35 -4.76
N GLU A 185 2.48 -12.63 -5.02
CA GLU A 185 3.74 -13.27 -4.60
C GLU A 185 4.07 -13.12 -3.11
N VAL A 186 3.04 -13.10 -2.26
CA VAL A 186 3.22 -12.95 -0.81
C VAL A 186 3.64 -14.26 -0.17
N LEU A 187 4.50 -14.18 0.83
CA LEU A 187 4.81 -15.27 1.73
C LEU A 187 3.69 -15.44 2.75
N THR A 188 3.32 -16.68 3.08
CA THR A 188 2.27 -17.01 4.05
C THR A 188 2.62 -18.25 4.88
N GLY A 189 1.86 -18.55 5.91
CA GLY A 189 2.02 -19.75 6.73
C GLY A 189 3.39 -19.82 7.41
N ASN A 190 4.20 -20.82 7.05
CA ASN A 190 5.54 -21.06 7.60
C ASN A 190 6.68 -20.47 6.75
N GLN A 191 6.37 -19.76 5.69
CA GLN A 191 7.36 -19.12 4.84
C GLN A 191 7.88 -17.85 5.52
N GLY A 192 9.15 -17.47 5.23
CA GLY A 192 9.72 -16.22 5.73
C GLY A 192 9.71 -16.10 7.26
N GLU A 193 9.66 -14.88 7.76
CA GLU A 193 9.72 -14.56 9.17
C GLU A 193 8.67 -13.54 9.60
N ILE A 194 8.63 -13.22 10.89
CA ILE A 194 7.99 -12.00 11.43
C ILE A 194 9.13 -11.13 11.96
N ARG A 195 9.43 -10.05 11.24
CA ARG A 195 10.50 -9.14 11.62
C ARG A 195 10.16 -8.39 12.91
N ARG A 196 11.17 -8.11 13.70
CA ARG A 196 11.08 -7.23 14.88
C ARG A 196 11.16 -5.75 14.50
N SER A 197 11.95 -5.46 13.47
CA SER A 197 12.10 -4.14 12.86
C SER A 197 11.86 -4.27 11.37
N CYS A 198 11.15 -3.30 10.77
CA CYS A 198 10.81 -3.39 9.36
C CYS A 198 11.99 -3.08 8.42
N VAL A 199 13.04 -2.48 8.92
CA VAL A 199 14.26 -2.15 8.15
C VAL A 199 15.28 -3.26 8.08
N THR A 200 15.20 -4.27 8.96
CA THR A 200 16.18 -5.35 9.03
C THR A 200 15.53 -6.73 9.13
N VAL A 201 16.19 -7.72 8.55
CA VAL A 201 15.86 -9.13 8.80
C VAL A 201 16.26 -9.49 10.25
N ASN A 202 15.56 -10.45 10.85
CA ASN A 202 16.01 -10.98 12.12
C ASN A 202 17.35 -11.66 11.90
N ASN A 203 18.27 -11.51 12.88
CA ASN A 203 19.56 -12.18 12.79
C ASN A 203 19.37 -13.68 12.64
N PRO A 204 20.19 -14.36 11.80
CA PRO A 204 20.18 -15.80 11.63
C PRO A 204 20.50 -16.53 12.92
#